data_513d57f246de9ef1a43e2cd4d2ba6dfa
#
_entry.id   513d57f246de9ef1a43e2cd4d2ba6dfa
#
_cell.length_a   1.000
_cell.length_b   1.000
_cell.length_c   1.000
_cell.angle_alpha   90.00
_cell.angle_beta   90.00
_cell.angle_gamma   90.00
#
_symmetry.space_group_name_H-M   'P 1'
#
loop_
_entity.id
_entity.type
_entity.pdbx_description
1 polymer ?
#
loop_
_entity_poly.entity_id
_entity_poly.type
_entity_poly.pdbx_seq_one_letter_code
_entity_poly.pdbx_strand_id
1 'polypeptide(L)'
;MSGSGGGGSWTPDNDVSCSRLRFSTQIATPQPGVIQTVRQGDVLDVSVVNINGAQAVAVSKNGTLVGGLAGGLVNKLRECLLGGTLFKATVVSINGAQIMVEIEAT
;
A
#
# COMPACT_ATOMS: atom_id res chain seq x y z
N MET A 1 -27.82 -10.29 21.22
CA MET A 1 -27.39 -10.51 20.98
C MET A 1 -27.02 -10.54 20.63
N SER A 2 -26.87 -10.39 20.60
CA SER A 2 -26.44 -10.59 20.07
C SER A 2 -26.04 -10.44 19.69
N GLY A 3 -26.04 -10.35 19.72
CA GLY A 3 -25.60 -10.40 19.10
C GLY A 3 -25.18 -9.98 18.81
N SER A 4 -25.22 -9.86 18.82
CA SER A 4 -24.71 -9.75 18.40
C SER A 4 -24.32 -9.45 18.00
N GLY A 5 -24.46 -9.36 18.09
CA GLY A 5 -24.04 -9.31 17.55
C GLY A 5 -23.60 -8.99 17.19
N GLY A 6 -23.59 -8.82 17.11
CA GLY A 6 -23.10 -8.72 16.65
C GLY A 6 -22.48 -8.72 16.36
N GLY A 7 -22.32 -8.72 16.38
CA GLY A 7 -21.66 -8.74 16.02
C GLY A 7 -20.91 -9.03 15.77
N GLY A 8 -20.86 -9.25 15.99
CA GLY A 8 -20.09 -9.39 15.75
C GLY A 8 -19.25 -9.73 15.35
N SER A 9 -19.36 -10.45 15.53
CA SER A 9 -18.53 -10.67 14.96
C SER A 9 -17.58 -10.05 14.27
N TRP A 10 -17.26 -9.58 14.53
CA TRP A 10 -16.30 -8.82 13.79
C TRP A 10 -14.92 -8.98 14.40
N THR A 11 -13.94 -8.95 13.52
CA THR A 11 -12.57 -8.83 13.97
C THR A 11 -12.07 -7.45 13.56
N PRO A 12 -11.24 -6.79 14.37
CA PRO A 12 -10.77 -5.46 14.04
C PRO A 12 -10.11 -5.38 12.68
N ASP A 13 -9.33 -6.39 12.33
CA ASP A 13 -8.58 -6.37 11.08
C ASP A 13 -9.48 -6.43 9.85
N ASN A 14 -10.61 -7.12 9.98
CA ASN A 14 -11.54 -7.27 8.88
C ASN A 14 -12.52 -6.11 8.78
N ASP A 15 -12.62 -5.33 9.84
CA ASP A 15 -13.59 -4.25 9.91
C ASP A 15 -13.04 -2.90 9.51
N VAL A 16 -11.75 -2.82 9.21
CA VAL A 16 -11.19 -1.56 8.73
C VAL A 16 -11.71 -1.30 7.33
N SER A 17 -12.46 -0.22 7.16
CA SER A 17 -12.94 0.17 5.85
C SER A 17 -11.78 0.62 4.99
N CYS A 18 -11.93 0.49 3.67
CA CYS A 18 -10.87 0.89 2.75
C CYS A 18 -10.50 2.36 2.90
N SER A 19 -11.48 3.23 3.17
CA SER A 19 -11.22 4.66 3.33
C SER A 19 -10.42 5.00 4.59
N ARG A 20 -10.34 4.07 5.53
CA ARG A 20 -9.62 4.25 6.78
C ARG A 20 -8.34 3.45 6.86
N LEU A 21 -8.06 2.65 5.86
CA LEU A 21 -6.86 1.81 5.86
C LEU A 21 -5.63 2.71 5.80
N ARG A 22 -4.75 2.54 6.77
CA ARG A 22 -3.52 3.33 6.87
C ARG A 22 -2.45 2.49 7.56
N PHE A 23 -1.29 2.43 6.96
CA PHE A 23 -0.18 1.67 7.52
C PHE A 23 1.13 2.08 6.87
N SER A 24 2.23 1.76 7.54
CA SER A 24 3.56 2.00 7.00
C SER A 24 4.16 0.67 6.54
N THR A 25 4.88 0.71 5.44
CA THR A 25 5.56 -0.47 4.92
C THR A 25 6.81 -0.06 4.15
N GLN A 26 7.69 -1.01 3.95
CA GLN A 26 8.91 -0.79 3.18
C GLN A 26 8.68 -1.20 1.73
N ILE A 27 9.27 -0.46 0.79
CA ILE A 27 9.27 -0.86 -0.60
C ILE A 27 10.13 -2.10 -0.75
N ALA A 28 9.52 -3.22 -1.21
CA ALA A 28 10.14 -4.53 -1.18
C ALA A 28 11.12 -4.77 -2.32
N THR A 29 10.84 -4.20 -3.49
CA THR A 29 11.63 -4.43 -4.70
C THR A 29 11.95 -3.09 -5.36
N PRO A 30 12.82 -2.27 -4.72
CA PRO A 30 13.11 -0.95 -5.28
C PRO A 30 13.86 -1.07 -6.62
N GLN A 31 13.49 -0.19 -7.55
CA GLN A 31 14.12 -0.19 -8.88
C GLN A 31 15.38 0.68 -8.85
N PRO A 32 16.55 0.11 -9.13
CA PRO A 32 17.82 0.77 -8.83
C PRO A 32 18.00 2.16 -9.42
N GLY A 33 17.59 2.38 -10.65
CA GLY A 33 17.77 3.71 -11.26
C GLY A 33 16.75 4.73 -10.79
N VAL A 34 15.61 4.28 -10.31
CA VAL A 34 14.48 5.14 -9.96
C VAL A 34 14.54 5.61 -8.51
N ILE A 35 15.02 4.75 -7.61
CA ILE A 35 15.07 5.09 -6.18
C ILE A 35 15.91 6.34 -5.90
N GLN A 36 16.86 6.63 -6.78
CA GLN A 36 17.70 7.82 -6.62
C GLN A 36 16.93 9.12 -6.86
N THR A 37 15.76 9.03 -7.50
CA THR A 37 14.91 10.20 -7.74
C THR A 37 13.88 10.42 -6.65
N VAL A 38 13.75 9.47 -5.71
CA VAL A 38 12.75 9.52 -4.66
C VAL A 38 13.29 10.30 -3.47
N ARG A 39 12.47 11.19 -2.93
CA ARG A 39 12.84 12.04 -1.79
C ARG A 39 11.84 11.84 -0.66
N GLN A 40 12.30 12.06 0.57
CA GLN A 40 11.39 12.09 1.71
C GLN A 40 10.33 13.16 1.47
N GLY A 41 9.07 12.80 1.73
CA GLY A 41 7.94 13.67 1.49
C GLY A 41 7.28 13.50 0.13
N ASP A 42 7.90 12.77 -0.79
CA ASP A 42 7.30 12.49 -2.08
C ASP A 42 6.01 11.67 -1.89
N VAL A 43 5.02 11.96 -2.73
CA VAL A 43 3.78 11.21 -2.77
C VAL A 43 3.78 10.35 -4.02
N LEU A 44 3.70 9.04 -3.81
CA LEU A 44 3.75 8.06 -4.88
C LEU A 44 2.35 7.51 -5.15
N ASP A 45 2.10 7.13 -6.39
CA ASP A 45 0.86 6.48 -6.78
C ASP A 45 0.91 5.00 -6.40
N VAL A 46 -0.22 4.48 -5.92
CA VAL A 46 -0.35 3.07 -5.53
C VAL A 46 -1.29 2.40 -6.51
N SER A 47 -0.88 1.28 -7.08
CA SER A 47 -1.69 0.58 -8.08
C SER A 47 -1.46 -0.92 -8.02
N VAL A 48 -2.43 -1.66 -8.57
CA VAL A 48 -2.31 -3.10 -8.77
C VAL A 48 -1.69 -3.33 -10.14
N VAL A 49 -0.67 -4.16 -10.18
CA VAL A 49 0.02 -4.54 -11.41
C VAL A 49 0.05 -6.04 -11.55
N ASN A 50 0.16 -6.54 -12.79
CA ASN A 50 0.32 -7.96 -13.04
C ASN A 50 1.79 -8.26 -13.26
N ILE A 51 2.31 -9.20 -12.48
CA ILE A 51 3.68 -9.67 -12.61
C ILE A 51 3.62 -11.19 -12.72
N ASN A 52 3.99 -11.71 -13.89
CA ASN A 52 3.99 -13.15 -14.16
C ASN A 52 2.66 -13.81 -13.85
N GLY A 53 1.55 -13.13 -14.18
CA GLY A 53 0.22 -13.66 -13.96
C GLY A 53 -0.32 -13.46 -12.56
N ALA A 54 0.44 -12.89 -11.65
CA ALA A 54 0.01 -12.60 -10.29
C ALA A 54 -0.24 -11.12 -10.11
N GLN A 55 -1.25 -10.79 -9.33
CA GLN A 55 -1.56 -9.40 -9.00
C GLN A 55 -0.70 -8.97 -7.82
N ALA A 56 0.02 -7.87 -8.01
CA ALA A 56 0.87 -7.28 -6.98
C ALA A 56 0.52 -5.82 -6.80
N VAL A 57 0.92 -5.23 -5.69
CA VAL A 57 0.74 -3.80 -5.46
C VAL A 57 2.09 -3.12 -5.65
N ALA A 58 2.08 -2.03 -6.38
CA ALA A 58 3.30 -1.29 -6.70
C ALA A 58 3.10 0.20 -6.45
N VAL A 59 4.21 0.90 -6.25
CA VAL A 59 4.23 2.35 -6.12
C VAL A 59 5.01 2.94 -7.28
N SER A 60 4.53 4.07 -7.79
CA SER A 60 5.11 4.74 -8.95
C SER A 60 5.22 6.23 -8.70
N LYS A 61 6.22 6.84 -9.33
CA LYS A 61 6.43 8.29 -9.30
C LYS A 61 6.34 8.80 -10.72
N ASN A 62 5.35 9.64 -11.00
CA ASN A 62 5.13 10.22 -12.33
C ASN A 62 5.08 9.15 -13.42
N GLY A 63 4.42 8.04 -13.14
CA GLY A 63 4.26 6.96 -14.10
C GLY A 63 5.44 5.99 -14.16
N THR A 64 6.50 6.24 -13.41
CA THR A 64 7.67 5.36 -13.39
C THR A 64 7.63 4.47 -12.15
N LEU A 65 7.74 3.17 -12.35
CA LEU A 65 7.71 2.20 -11.26
C LEU A 65 8.88 2.45 -10.30
N VAL A 66 8.56 2.63 -9.03
CA VAL A 66 9.55 2.75 -7.96
C VAL A 66 9.84 1.38 -7.36
N GLY A 67 8.81 0.59 -7.11
CA GLY A 67 8.98 -0.73 -6.57
C GLY A 67 7.66 -1.36 -6.15
N GLY A 68 7.73 -2.57 -5.63
CA GLY A 68 6.59 -3.31 -5.14
C GLY A 68 6.42 -3.19 -3.65
N LEU A 69 5.24 -3.54 -3.16
CA LEU A 69 4.95 -3.61 -1.73
C LEU A 69 4.73 -5.06 -1.33
N ALA A 70 5.14 -5.39 -0.11
CA ALA A 70 4.94 -6.72 0.45
C ALA A 70 4.60 -6.58 1.93
N GLY A 71 3.94 -7.60 2.49
CA GLY A 71 3.57 -7.60 3.90
C GLY A 71 2.12 -7.99 4.11
N GLY A 72 1.75 -8.15 5.38
CA GLY A 72 0.43 -8.70 5.72
C GLY A 72 -0.74 -7.82 5.30
N LEU A 73 -0.59 -6.50 5.36
CA LEU A 73 -1.68 -5.59 5.01
C LEU A 73 -1.77 -5.31 3.51
N VAL A 74 -0.80 -5.76 2.73
CA VAL A 74 -0.82 -5.52 1.29
C VAL A 74 -1.97 -6.26 0.61
N ASN A 75 -2.36 -7.44 1.12
CA ASN A 75 -3.52 -8.14 0.59
C ASN A 75 -4.79 -7.32 0.76
N LYS A 76 -4.98 -6.71 1.92
CA LYS A 76 -6.12 -5.85 2.17
C LYS A 76 -6.08 -4.62 1.27
N LEU A 77 -4.92 -4.03 1.12
CA LEU A 77 -4.71 -2.88 0.23
C LEU A 77 -5.07 -3.23 -1.21
N ARG A 78 -4.62 -4.40 -1.68
CA ARG A 78 -4.94 -4.86 -3.04
C ARG A 78 -6.45 -4.99 -3.23
N GLU A 79 -7.15 -5.59 -2.27
CA GLU A 79 -8.60 -5.72 -2.34
C GLU A 79 -9.29 -4.37 -2.41
N CYS A 80 -8.83 -3.42 -1.62
CA CYS A 80 -9.39 -2.07 -1.62
C CYS A 80 -9.16 -1.36 -2.95
N LEU A 81 -7.96 -1.51 -3.52
CA LEU A 81 -7.65 -0.94 -4.83
C LEU A 81 -8.52 -1.55 -5.93
N LEU A 82 -8.68 -2.87 -5.90
CA LEU A 82 -9.53 -3.55 -6.89
C LEU A 82 -10.99 -3.15 -6.75
N GLY A 83 -11.41 -2.78 -5.56
CA GLY A 83 -12.76 -2.30 -5.29
C GLY A 83 -12.99 -0.84 -5.64
N GLY A 84 -11.96 -0.13 -6.09
CA GLY A 84 -12.09 1.25 -6.54
C GLY A 84 -11.59 2.32 -5.58
N THR A 85 -11.10 1.94 -4.40
CA THR A 85 -10.53 2.92 -3.47
C THR A 85 -9.13 3.31 -3.94
N LEU A 86 -8.86 4.60 -3.96
CA LEU A 86 -7.56 5.13 -4.35
C LEU A 86 -6.70 5.38 -3.13
N PHE A 87 -5.42 5.09 -3.26
CA PHE A 87 -4.44 5.24 -2.17
C PHE A 87 -3.23 6.01 -2.68
N LYS A 88 -2.53 6.61 -1.74
CA LYS A 88 -1.24 7.23 -1.98
C LYS A 88 -0.23 6.68 -1.00
N ALA A 89 1.04 6.73 -1.38
CA ALA A 89 2.16 6.33 -0.54
C ALA A 89 3.07 7.53 -0.36
N THR A 90 3.19 8.00 0.87
CA THR A 90 4.07 9.12 1.19
C THR A 90 5.38 8.57 1.71
N VAL A 91 6.48 9.01 1.12
CA VAL A 91 7.83 8.59 1.55
C VAL A 91 8.13 9.25 2.88
N VAL A 92 8.28 8.43 3.92
CA VAL A 92 8.51 8.94 5.28
C VAL A 92 9.96 8.83 5.70
N SER A 93 10.72 7.89 5.16
CA SER A 93 12.16 7.82 5.43
C SER A 93 12.87 7.09 4.32
N ILE A 94 14.13 7.44 4.13
CA ILE A 94 15.03 6.81 3.17
C ILE A 94 16.34 6.52 3.88
N ASN A 95 16.76 5.26 3.85
CA ASN A 95 18.00 4.82 4.45
C ASN A 95 18.69 3.88 3.47
N GLY A 96 19.51 4.45 2.60
CA GLY A 96 20.11 3.71 1.50
C GLY A 96 19.03 3.26 0.54
N ALA A 97 18.94 1.95 0.27
CA ALA A 97 17.90 1.38 -0.57
C ALA A 97 16.62 1.07 0.19
N GLN A 98 16.59 1.32 1.50
CA GLN A 98 15.40 1.09 2.32
C GLN A 98 14.52 2.33 2.30
N ILE A 99 13.38 2.22 1.66
CA ILE A 99 12.43 3.32 1.55
C ILE A 99 11.16 2.91 2.27
N MET A 100 10.82 3.67 3.32
CA MET A 100 9.59 3.46 4.07
C MET A 100 8.53 4.43 3.56
N VAL A 101 7.34 3.92 3.37
CA VAL A 101 6.20 4.72 2.91
C VAL A 101 5.03 4.53 3.85
N GLU A 102 4.23 5.57 3.97
CA GLU A 102 2.95 5.50 4.66
C GLU A 102 1.84 5.46 3.62
N ILE A 103 1.02 4.42 3.70
CA ILE A 103 -0.08 4.19 2.78
C ILE A 103 -1.36 4.71 3.42
N GLU A 104 -2.11 5.52 2.66
CA GLU A 104 -3.42 6.00 3.12
C GLU A 104 -4.32 6.29 1.94
N ALA A 105 -5.63 6.21 2.17
CA ALA A 105 -6.60 6.51 1.14
C ALA A 105 -6.58 8.01 0.81
N THR A 106 -6.77 8.31 -0.47
CA THR A 106 -6.81 9.70 -0.94
C THR A 106 -8.17 10.33 -0.69
#